data_d4c19438a4bbfccb672fd5b7c617bb76
#
_entry.id   d4c19438a4bbfccb672fd5b7c617bb76
#
_cell.length_a   1.000
_cell.length_b   1.000
_cell.length_c   1.000
_cell.angle_alpha   90.00
_cell.angle_beta   90.00
_cell.angle_gamma   90.00
#
_symmetry.space_group_name_H-M   'P 1'
#
loop_
_entity.id
_entity.type
_entity.pdbx_description
1 polymer ?
#
loop_
_entity_poly.entity_id
_entity_poly.type
_entity_poly.pdbx_seq_one_letter_code
_entity_poly.pdbx_strand_id
1 'polypeptide(L)'
;ADRLDSAAYSMALQIEKDATTELESSATTFGDTTALDKDTIYNTIVDVRTKMSEAYVPNDNRRFLLVSPTVFGLILKSPEFIRATTLGDSVVQTGAAGRIAGFNVFEDATLSATTDFIAGHPDWCTRVNEWSVPVHLQDINGSGKYIGASAVQGRRIYDHKVTKAKTLYIKKNAGG
;
A
#
# COMPACT_ATOMS: atom_id res chain seq x y z
N ALA A 1 18.54 6.36 -21.23
CA ALA A 1 18.27 5.45 -20.12
C ALA A 1 17.59 6.20 -18.97
N ASP A 2 18.21 7.18 -18.34
CA ASP A 2 17.72 7.84 -17.09
C ASP A 2 16.33 8.48 -17.21
N ARG A 3 15.99 9.06 -18.37
CA ARG A 3 14.66 9.67 -18.58
C ARG A 3 13.55 8.64 -18.70
N LEU A 4 13.83 7.49 -19.31
CA LEU A 4 12.85 6.40 -19.42
C LEU A 4 12.64 5.73 -18.07
N ASP A 5 13.69 5.54 -17.30
CA ASP A 5 13.60 4.99 -15.94
C ASP A 5 12.81 5.91 -15.02
N SER A 6 13.06 7.23 -15.09
CA SER A 6 12.27 8.23 -14.34
C SER A 6 10.81 8.25 -14.75
N ALA A 7 10.51 8.14 -16.05
CA ALA A 7 9.13 8.06 -16.54
C ALA A 7 8.42 6.79 -16.08
N ALA A 8 9.10 5.63 -16.14
CA ALA A 8 8.57 4.36 -15.67
C ALA A 8 8.28 4.38 -14.17
N TYR A 9 9.18 4.95 -13.37
CA TYR A 9 8.97 5.15 -11.93
C TYR A 9 7.76 6.03 -11.64
N SER A 10 7.64 7.17 -12.35
CA SER A 10 6.51 8.09 -12.18
C SER A 10 5.17 7.44 -12.53
N MET A 11 5.13 6.61 -13.57
CA MET A 11 3.94 5.84 -13.95
C MET A 11 3.59 4.79 -12.88
N ALA A 12 4.58 4.07 -12.35
CA ALA A 12 4.37 3.09 -11.30
C ALA A 12 3.81 3.76 -10.03
N LEU A 13 4.41 4.88 -9.61
CA LEU A 13 3.95 5.66 -8.46
C LEU A 13 2.53 6.19 -8.64
N GLN A 14 2.14 6.61 -9.85
CA GLN A 14 0.77 7.06 -10.11
C GLN A 14 -0.24 5.92 -9.96
N ILE A 15 0.07 4.74 -10.51
CA ILE A 15 -0.78 3.55 -10.37
C ILE A 15 -0.94 3.15 -8.90
N GLU A 16 0.14 3.24 -8.11
CA GLU A 16 0.12 2.96 -6.68
C GLU A 16 -0.76 3.95 -5.92
N LYS A 17 -0.63 5.25 -6.18
CA LYS A 17 -1.48 6.29 -5.59
C LYS A 17 -2.96 6.10 -5.92
N ASP A 18 -3.28 5.75 -7.16
CA ASP A 18 -4.67 5.51 -7.57
C ASP A 18 -5.23 4.27 -6.84
N ALA A 19 -4.46 3.20 -6.72
CA ALA A 19 -4.84 2.01 -5.96
C ALA A 19 -5.02 2.30 -4.46
N THR A 20 -4.13 3.08 -3.87
CA THR A 20 -4.22 3.48 -2.45
C THR A 20 -5.43 4.36 -2.20
N THR A 21 -5.73 5.30 -3.12
CA THR A 21 -6.94 6.14 -3.04
C THR A 21 -8.21 5.29 -3.07
N GLU A 22 -8.27 4.30 -3.93
CA GLU A 22 -9.41 3.37 -3.99
C GLU A 22 -9.53 2.53 -2.70
N LEU A 23 -8.41 2.05 -2.15
CA LEU A 23 -8.35 1.37 -0.85
C LEU A 23 -8.92 2.24 0.26
N GLU A 24 -8.46 3.48 0.38
CA GLU A 24 -8.87 4.41 1.44
C GLU A 24 -10.35 4.79 1.36
N SER A 25 -10.87 4.96 0.14
CA SER A 25 -12.28 5.32 -0.09
C SER A 25 -13.24 4.17 0.18
N SER A 26 -12.80 2.94 -0.01
CA SER A 26 -13.64 1.74 0.05
C SER A 26 -13.54 0.99 1.37
N ALA A 27 -12.53 1.26 2.19
CA ALA A 27 -12.30 0.56 3.45
C ALA A 27 -13.29 0.97 4.53
N THR A 28 -13.71 0.00 5.34
CA THR A 28 -14.55 0.24 6.51
C THR A 28 -13.71 0.88 7.62
N THR A 29 -14.15 2.03 8.14
CA THR A 29 -13.47 2.69 9.26
C THR A 29 -13.47 1.81 10.50
N PHE A 30 -12.30 1.66 11.12
CA PHE A 30 -12.08 0.88 12.33
C PHE A 30 -11.67 1.78 13.50
N GLY A 31 -12.37 1.63 14.61
CA GLY A 31 -12.09 2.38 15.83
C GLY A 31 -12.41 3.88 15.72
N ASP A 32 -11.85 4.63 16.65
CA ASP A 32 -11.89 6.08 16.69
C ASP A 32 -10.67 6.71 15.98
N THR A 33 -10.54 8.03 16.07
CA THR A 33 -9.41 8.78 15.52
C THR A 33 -8.30 9.04 16.53
N THR A 34 -8.29 8.33 17.67
CA THR A 34 -7.24 8.47 18.70
C THR A 34 -5.88 8.11 18.10
N ALA A 35 -4.90 8.97 18.36
CA ALA A 35 -3.54 8.77 17.89
C ALA A 35 -2.94 7.48 18.48
N LEU A 36 -2.25 6.74 17.63
CA LEU A 36 -1.53 5.53 18.03
C LEU A 36 -0.19 5.88 18.65
N ASP A 37 0.22 5.09 19.61
CA ASP A 37 1.56 5.12 20.18
C ASP A 37 2.19 3.70 20.19
N LYS A 38 3.45 3.62 20.64
CA LYS A 38 4.21 2.36 20.67
C LYS A 38 3.58 1.27 21.57
N ASP A 39 2.78 1.67 22.57
CA ASP A 39 2.20 0.76 23.57
C ASP A 39 0.79 0.31 23.14
N THR A 40 0.11 1.07 22.29
CA THR A 40 -1.25 0.79 21.82
C THR A 40 -1.33 0.14 20.45
N ILE A 41 -0.31 0.34 19.60
CA ILE A 41 -0.33 -0.11 18.19
C ILE A 41 -0.55 -1.62 18.06
N TYR A 42 0.11 -2.44 18.86
CA TYR A 42 0.00 -3.89 18.78
C TYR A 42 -1.42 -4.36 19.11
N ASN A 43 -2.00 -3.83 20.18
CA ASN A 43 -3.36 -4.16 20.61
C ASN A 43 -4.37 -3.77 19.51
N THR A 44 -4.22 -2.59 18.91
CA THR A 44 -5.07 -2.14 17.81
C THR A 44 -4.99 -3.07 16.60
N ILE A 45 -3.79 -3.56 16.25
CA ILE A 45 -3.62 -4.53 15.15
C ILE A 45 -4.31 -5.87 15.49
N VAL A 46 -4.22 -6.34 16.73
CA VAL A 46 -4.90 -7.56 17.18
C VAL A 46 -6.43 -7.38 17.13
N ASP A 47 -6.94 -6.23 17.54
CA ASP A 47 -8.38 -5.92 17.49
C ASP A 47 -8.92 -5.90 16.05
N VAL A 48 -8.19 -5.29 15.11
CA VAL A 48 -8.54 -5.35 13.68
C VAL A 48 -8.54 -6.79 13.16
N ARG A 49 -7.53 -7.58 13.55
CA ARG A 49 -7.50 -9.00 13.19
C ARG A 49 -8.74 -9.74 13.67
N THR A 50 -9.16 -9.47 14.91
CA THR A 50 -10.36 -10.08 15.51
C THR A 50 -11.60 -9.68 14.71
N LYS A 51 -11.77 -8.40 14.39
CA LYS A 51 -12.86 -7.91 13.54
C LYS A 51 -12.90 -8.54 12.16
N MET A 52 -11.76 -8.69 11.52
CA MET A 52 -11.68 -9.40 10.23
C MET A 52 -12.11 -10.86 10.35
N SER A 53 -11.76 -11.53 11.44
CA SER A 53 -12.16 -12.92 11.68
C SER A 53 -13.66 -13.06 11.98
N GLU A 54 -14.25 -12.13 12.75
CA GLU A 54 -15.70 -12.02 12.97
C GLU A 54 -16.48 -11.77 11.66
N ALA A 55 -15.87 -11.03 10.71
CA ALA A 55 -16.43 -10.78 9.39
C ALA A 55 -16.19 -11.92 8.38
N TYR A 56 -15.71 -13.07 8.83
CA TYR A 56 -15.40 -14.25 8.00
C TYR A 56 -14.36 -13.98 6.90
N VAL A 57 -13.46 -13.04 7.09
CA VAL A 57 -12.34 -12.83 6.19
C VAL A 57 -11.35 -14.00 6.33
N PRO A 58 -10.94 -14.66 5.22
CA PRO A 58 -10.03 -15.80 5.29
C PRO A 58 -8.75 -15.52 6.08
N ASN A 59 -8.31 -16.49 6.88
CA ASN A 59 -7.04 -16.42 7.60
C ASN A 59 -6.04 -17.42 6.99
N ASP A 60 -5.69 -17.16 5.73
CA ASP A 60 -4.87 -18.02 4.87
C ASP A 60 -3.41 -17.51 4.74
N ASN A 61 -2.94 -16.73 5.70
CA ASN A 61 -1.63 -16.07 5.69
C ASN A 61 -1.45 -15.00 4.59
N ARG A 62 -2.51 -14.61 3.88
CA ARG A 62 -2.50 -13.61 2.82
C ARG A 62 -2.96 -12.23 3.29
N ARG A 63 -3.42 -12.10 4.55
CA ARG A 63 -3.81 -10.81 5.10
C ARG A 63 -2.63 -9.86 5.07
N PHE A 64 -2.87 -8.62 4.65
CA PHE A 64 -1.86 -7.56 4.59
C PHE A 64 -2.20 -6.42 5.54
N LEU A 65 -1.19 -5.69 5.94
CA LEU A 65 -1.27 -4.45 6.69
C LEU A 65 -0.40 -3.40 5.99
N LEU A 66 -1.04 -2.43 5.35
CA LEU A 66 -0.37 -1.25 4.81
C LEU A 66 -0.29 -0.20 5.91
N VAL A 67 0.89 0.27 6.23
CA VAL A 67 1.13 1.23 7.31
C VAL A 67 1.83 2.47 6.79
N SER A 68 1.44 3.63 7.34
CA SER A 68 2.19 4.86 7.09
C SER A 68 3.61 4.77 7.67
N PRO A 69 4.60 5.50 7.15
CA PRO A 69 5.97 5.49 7.66
C PRO A 69 6.04 5.83 9.16
N THR A 70 5.18 6.72 9.64
CA THR A 70 5.08 7.08 11.06
C THR A 70 4.65 5.89 11.91
N VAL A 71 3.61 5.19 11.49
CA VAL A 71 3.08 4.01 12.20
C VAL A 71 4.04 2.84 12.10
N PHE A 72 4.74 2.68 10.98
CA PHE A 72 5.79 1.68 10.86
C PHE A 72 6.89 1.89 11.90
N GLY A 73 7.31 3.14 12.11
CA GLY A 73 8.25 3.50 13.19
C GLY A 73 7.72 3.19 14.60
N LEU A 74 6.41 3.31 14.85
CA LEU A 74 5.79 2.93 16.13
C LEU A 74 5.81 1.41 16.32
N ILE A 75 5.54 0.64 15.28
CA ILE A 75 5.61 -0.83 15.29
C ILE A 75 7.01 -1.30 15.70
N LEU A 76 8.05 -0.74 15.09
CA LEU A 76 9.44 -1.10 15.41
C LEU A 76 9.83 -0.74 16.86
N LYS A 77 9.18 0.26 17.45
CA LYS A 77 9.40 0.69 18.86
C LYS A 77 8.49 -0.03 19.85
N SER A 78 7.53 -0.82 19.39
CA SER A 78 6.57 -1.53 20.26
C SER A 78 7.29 -2.55 21.14
N PRO A 79 7.02 -2.56 22.46
CA PRO A 79 7.64 -3.50 23.39
C PRO A 79 7.31 -4.96 23.06
N GLU A 80 6.12 -5.25 22.56
CA GLU A 80 5.68 -6.59 22.17
C GLU A 80 6.49 -7.10 20.99
N PHE A 81 6.75 -6.23 20.00
CA PHE A 81 7.56 -6.56 18.85
C PHE A 81 9.01 -6.80 19.24
N ILE A 82 9.59 -5.96 20.09
CA ILE A 82 10.97 -6.11 20.59
C ILE A 82 11.11 -7.39 21.42
N ARG A 83 10.12 -7.73 22.28
CA ARG A 83 10.15 -8.93 23.12
C ARG A 83 9.90 -10.23 22.34
N ALA A 84 9.05 -10.21 21.33
CA ALA A 84 8.77 -11.36 20.48
C ALA A 84 9.99 -11.80 19.67
N THR A 85 10.96 -10.96 19.58
CA THR A 85 12.16 -11.15 18.78
C THR A 85 13.38 -11.48 19.66
N THR A 86 13.42 -12.67 20.25
CA THR A 86 14.72 -13.40 20.35
C THR A 86 15.27 -13.75 18.95
N LEU A 87 14.42 -13.68 17.92
CA LEU A 87 14.71 -13.53 16.49
C LEU A 87 14.91 -12.05 16.09
N GLY A 88 14.82 -11.10 17.03
CA GLY A 88 14.73 -9.67 16.80
C GLY A 88 15.99 -8.96 16.39
N ASP A 89 17.14 -9.56 16.61
CA ASP A 89 18.39 -8.97 16.17
C ASP A 89 18.41 -8.70 14.66
N SER A 90 17.83 -9.58 13.85
CA SER A 90 17.78 -9.39 12.40
C SER A 90 16.77 -8.31 11.97
N VAL A 91 15.66 -8.20 12.67
CA VAL A 91 14.62 -7.19 12.35
C VAL A 91 15.05 -5.79 12.77
N VAL A 92 15.65 -5.67 13.95
CA VAL A 92 16.21 -4.39 14.42
C VAL A 92 17.35 -3.94 13.50
N GLN A 93 18.16 -4.86 13.00
CA GLN A 93 19.23 -4.55 12.07
C GLN A 93 18.76 -4.22 10.66
N THR A 94 17.73 -4.90 10.15
CA THR A 94 17.25 -4.74 8.76
C THR A 94 16.07 -3.79 8.63
N GLY A 95 15.38 -3.45 9.72
CA GLY A 95 14.18 -2.62 9.71
C GLY A 95 12.95 -3.26 9.03
N ALA A 96 12.98 -4.57 8.76
CA ALA A 96 11.89 -5.27 8.11
C ALA A 96 10.93 -5.85 9.17
N ALA A 97 9.71 -5.29 9.27
CA ALA A 97 8.71 -5.77 10.23
C ALA A 97 8.16 -7.18 9.92
N GLY A 98 8.28 -7.64 8.67
CA GLY A 98 7.87 -8.98 8.25
C GLY A 98 6.39 -9.26 8.50
N ARG A 99 6.08 -10.03 9.55
CA ARG A 99 4.71 -10.42 9.92
C ARG A 99 4.40 -10.06 11.36
N ILE A 100 3.22 -9.46 11.59
CA ILE A 100 2.72 -9.09 12.91
C ILE A 100 1.28 -9.58 13.05
N ALA A 101 0.96 -10.27 14.14
CA ALA A 101 -0.39 -10.75 14.44
C ALA A 101 -1.08 -11.48 13.25
N GLY A 102 -0.31 -12.14 12.37
CA GLY A 102 -0.81 -12.84 11.19
C GLY A 102 -0.95 -11.99 9.93
N PHE A 103 -0.61 -10.69 9.97
CA PHE A 103 -0.54 -9.82 8.80
C PHE A 103 0.86 -9.77 8.22
N ASN A 104 0.95 -9.69 6.90
CA ASN A 104 2.15 -9.28 6.19
C ASN A 104 2.18 -7.74 6.20
N VAL A 105 3.23 -7.15 6.77
CA VAL A 105 3.33 -5.70 6.96
C VAL A 105 4.10 -5.07 5.81
N PHE A 106 3.51 -4.01 5.22
CA PHE A 106 4.12 -3.22 4.16
C PHE A 106 4.05 -1.74 4.54
N GLU A 107 5.19 -1.06 4.45
CA GLU A 107 5.24 0.39 4.56
C GLU A 107 4.83 1.03 3.24
N ASP A 108 3.91 1.99 3.29
CA ASP A 108 3.42 2.70 2.12
C ASP A 108 3.35 4.21 2.39
N ALA A 109 4.19 4.96 1.70
CA ALA A 109 4.24 6.41 1.79
C ALA A 109 3.17 7.12 0.93
N THR A 110 2.38 6.37 0.14
CA THR A 110 1.28 6.94 -0.66
C THR A 110 -0.03 7.07 0.10
N LEU A 111 -0.11 6.52 1.31
CA LEU A 111 -1.25 6.70 2.22
C LEU A 111 -1.45 8.19 2.54
N SER A 112 -2.71 8.62 2.66
CA SER A 112 -3.02 9.99 3.05
C SER A 112 -2.52 10.30 4.47
N ALA A 113 -2.25 11.58 4.74
CA ALA A 113 -1.76 12.02 6.05
C ALA A 113 -2.74 11.71 7.20
N THR A 114 -4.01 11.47 6.87
CA THR A 114 -5.07 11.12 7.85
C THR A 114 -5.22 9.61 8.06
N THR A 115 -4.43 8.78 7.35
CA THR A 115 -4.49 7.32 7.44
C THR A 115 -3.29 6.79 8.20
N ASP A 116 -3.56 6.09 9.30
CA ASP A 116 -2.53 5.39 10.07
C ASP A 116 -2.16 4.06 9.41
N PHE A 117 -3.16 3.22 9.15
CA PHE A 117 -2.95 1.95 8.46
C PHE A 117 -4.23 1.44 7.79
N ILE A 118 -4.07 0.51 6.85
CA ILE A 118 -5.14 -0.27 6.22
C ILE A 118 -4.85 -1.75 6.39
N ALA A 119 -5.78 -2.48 6.99
CA ALA A 119 -5.74 -3.93 7.09
C ALA A 119 -6.68 -4.56 6.07
N GLY A 120 -6.22 -5.58 5.36
CA GLY A 120 -7.04 -6.17 4.31
C GLY A 120 -6.65 -7.60 3.93
N HIS A 121 -7.45 -8.13 3.00
CA HIS A 121 -7.18 -9.39 2.33
C HIS A 121 -7.12 -9.16 0.82
N PRO A 122 -6.23 -9.82 0.05
CA PRO A 122 -6.05 -9.58 -1.39
C PRO A 122 -7.31 -9.71 -2.26
N ASP A 123 -8.32 -10.42 -1.78
CA ASP A 123 -9.59 -10.59 -2.49
C ASP A 123 -10.47 -9.32 -2.49
N TRP A 124 -9.99 -8.18 -1.98
CA TRP A 124 -10.76 -6.94 -1.88
C TRP A 124 -11.13 -6.34 -3.23
N CYS A 125 -10.26 -6.51 -4.24
CA CYS A 125 -10.49 -5.91 -5.54
C CYS A 125 -10.18 -6.84 -6.71
N THR A 126 -10.77 -6.52 -7.85
CA THR A 126 -10.35 -7.01 -9.15
C THR A 126 -9.56 -5.92 -9.85
N ARG A 127 -8.36 -6.24 -10.28
CA ARG A 127 -7.49 -5.35 -11.04
C ARG A 127 -7.48 -5.75 -12.51
N VAL A 128 -7.74 -4.79 -13.37
CA VAL A 128 -7.58 -4.92 -14.83
C VAL A 128 -6.38 -4.09 -15.26
N ASN A 129 -5.59 -4.64 -16.17
CA ASN A 129 -4.40 -3.98 -16.66
C ASN A 129 -4.05 -4.48 -18.05
N GLU A 130 -3.98 -3.59 -19.01
CA GLU A 130 -3.70 -3.88 -20.40
C GLU A 130 -2.81 -2.80 -21.01
N TRP A 131 -1.83 -3.22 -21.82
CA TRP A 131 -1.14 -2.34 -22.74
C TRP A 131 -1.97 -2.21 -24.02
N SER A 132 -2.75 -1.15 -24.18
CA SER A 132 -3.52 -0.93 -25.40
C SER A 132 -2.64 -0.50 -26.58
N VAL A 133 -1.49 0.12 -26.29
CA VAL A 133 -0.43 0.39 -27.25
C VAL A 133 0.89 -0.02 -26.59
N PRO A 134 1.59 -1.06 -27.07
CA PRO A 134 2.90 -1.44 -26.57
C PRO A 134 3.88 -0.28 -26.66
N VAL A 135 4.86 -0.26 -25.78
CA VAL A 135 5.93 0.75 -25.83
C VAL A 135 6.74 0.57 -27.14
N HIS A 136 6.80 1.62 -27.92
CA HIS A 136 7.49 1.63 -29.22
C HIS A 136 8.15 2.97 -29.48
N LEU A 137 9.14 2.94 -30.37
CA LEU A 137 9.79 4.14 -30.89
C LEU A 137 9.01 4.62 -32.10
N GLN A 138 8.56 5.86 -32.09
CA GLN A 138 7.92 6.50 -33.21
C GLN A 138 8.77 7.66 -33.72
N ASP A 139 8.99 7.68 -35.03
CA ASP A 139 9.62 8.80 -35.70
C ASP A 139 8.62 9.92 -35.93
N ILE A 140 8.90 11.12 -35.41
CA ILE A 140 8.02 12.29 -35.49
C ILE A 140 8.53 13.31 -36.53
N ASN A 141 9.35 12.85 -37.49
CA ASN A 141 9.79 13.64 -38.64
C ASN A 141 8.59 14.10 -39.48
N GLY A 142 8.45 15.39 -39.69
CA GLY A 142 7.38 15.96 -40.52
C GLY A 142 6.43 16.94 -39.80
N SER A 143 6.49 17.02 -38.49
CA SER A 143 5.83 18.07 -37.72
C SER A 143 6.83 19.23 -37.55
N GLY A 144 6.88 20.19 -38.44
CA GLY A 144 7.83 21.30 -38.62
C GLY A 144 8.66 21.81 -37.42
N LYS A 145 8.31 21.43 -36.20
CA LYS A 145 8.99 21.75 -34.95
C LYS A 145 9.99 20.68 -34.50
N TYR A 146 9.92 19.45 -35.04
CA TYR A 146 10.69 18.29 -34.55
C TYR A 146 11.43 17.57 -35.67
N ILE A 147 12.31 18.28 -36.39
CA ILE A 147 13.15 17.71 -37.44
C ILE A 147 14.15 16.74 -36.79
N GLY A 148 14.14 15.48 -37.22
CA GLY A 148 15.08 14.45 -36.76
C GLY A 148 14.83 13.94 -35.33
N ALA A 149 13.63 14.17 -34.77
CA ALA A 149 13.27 13.70 -33.44
C ALA A 149 12.48 12.38 -33.50
N SER A 150 12.70 11.53 -32.51
CA SER A 150 11.93 10.30 -32.28
C SER A 150 11.34 10.34 -30.87
N ALA A 151 10.12 9.83 -30.73
CA ALA A 151 9.44 9.71 -29.44
C ALA A 151 9.30 8.27 -29.03
N VAL A 152 9.54 7.98 -27.75
CA VAL A 152 9.16 6.72 -27.13
C VAL A 152 7.77 6.92 -26.55
N GLN A 153 6.81 6.11 -26.98
CA GLN A 153 5.43 6.19 -26.51
C GLN A 153 4.80 4.82 -26.32
N GLY A 154 3.80 4.78 -25.45
CA GLY A 154 2.98 3.62 -25.17
C GLY A 154 1.75 4.06 -24.41
N ARG A 155 0.71 3.22 -24.40
CA ARG A 155 -0.53 3.48 -23.68
C ARG A 155 -0.90 2.25 -22.85
N ARG A 156 -1.03 2.46 -21.54
CA ARG A 156 -1.52 1.47 -20.59
C ARG A 156 -2.89 1.89 -20.09
N ILE A 157 -3.83 0.95 -20.08
CA ILE A 157 -5.14 1.09 -19.48
C ILE A 157 -5.16 0.20 -18.24
N TYR A 158 -5.57 0.76 -17.11
CA TYR A 158 -5.72 0.02 -15.86
C TYR A 158 -6.92 0.55 -15.08
N ASP A 159 -7.49 -0.31 -14.28
CA ASP A 159 -8.57 0.04 -13.36
C ASP A 159 -8.54 -0.89 -12.14
N HIS A 160 -9.07 -0.40 -11.02
CA HIS A 160 -9.21 -1.12 -9.77
C HIS A 160 -10.67 -1.07 -9.35
N LYS A 161 -11.35 -2.22 -9.34
CA LYS A 161 -12.75 -2.33 -8.90
C LYS A 161 -12.83 -3.08 -7.58
N VAL A 162 -13.33 -2.42 -6.54
CA VAL A 162 -13.60 -3.07 -5.26
C VAL A 162 -14.72 -4.10 -5.42
N THR A 163 -14.44 -5.34 -5.04
CA THR A 163 -15.39 -6.46 -5.13
C THR A 163 -15.87 -6.92 -3.77
N LYS A 164 -15.04 -6.78 -2.73
CA LYS A 164 -15.34 -7.21 -1.37
C LYS A 164 -14.88 -6.17 -0.35
N ALA A 165 -15.55 -5.04 -0.25
CA ALA A 165 -15.22 -3.97 0.71
C ALA A 165 -15.17 -4.45 2.17
N LYS A 166 -15.95 -5.47 2.54
CA LYS A 166 -15.96 -6.07 3.89
C LYS A 166 -14.62 -6.71 4.31
N THR A 167 -13.68 -6.88 3.39
CA THR A 167 -12.35 -7.42 3.68
C THR A 167 -11.31 -6.34 3.99
N LEU A 168 -11.72 -5.07 3.99
CA LEU A 168 -10.86 -3.91 4.20
C LEU A 168 -11.28 -3.11 5.44
N TYR A 169 -10.32 -2.80 6.28
CA TYR A 169 -10.48 -1.94 7.45
C TYR A 169 -9.42 -0.85 7.45
N ILE A 170 -9.83 0.40 7.69
CA ILE A 170 -8.95 1.56 7.75
C ILE A 170 -8.99 2.18 9.14
N LYS A 171 -7.83 2.44 9.71
CA LYS A 171 -7.66 3.26 10.90
C LYS A 171 -7.24 4.66 10.45
N LYS A 172 -8.02 5.66 10.85
CA LYS A 172 -7.72 7.07 10.59
C LYS A 172 -7.28 7.76 11.88
N ASN A 173 -6.43 8.76 11.74
CA ASN A 173 -6.08 9.69 12.82
C ASN A 173 -6.90 10.99 12.69
N ALA A 174 -6.81 11.86 13.71
CA ALA A 174 -7.57 13.11 13.75
C ALA A 174 -7.13 14.17 12.72
N GLY A 175 -6.12 13.85 11.91
CA GLY A 175 -5.50 14.83 11.03
C GLY A 175 -4.73 15.88 11.84
N GLY A 176 -3.42 15.85 11.78
CA GLY A 176 -2.58 16.88 12.41
C GLY A 176 -2.70 18.23 11.69
#